data_45b304c25496e605cd20706fea78e2cd
#
_entry.id   45b304c25496e605cd20706fea78e2cd
#
_cell.length_a   1.000
_cell.length_b   1.000
_cell.length_c   1.000
_cell.angle_alpha   90.00
_cell.angle_beta   90.00
_cell.angle_gamma   90.00
#
_symmetry.space_group_name_H-M   'P 1'
#
loop_
_entity.id
_entity.type
_entity.pdbx_description
1 polymer ?
#
loop_
_entity_poly.entity_id
_entity_poly.type
_entity_poly.pdbx_seq_one_letter_code
_entity_poly.pdbx_strand_id
1 'polypeptide(L)'
;MIERLRDDTLNLMKIPGLSGHEDRVRDYIKEAVKKIGLTPTFDKLGNLTITFPGTSPRVMLFTHMDQLGLVVRKIEDDGYLRFERVGGVPEKILLGQNISVIAKNGKELSGIIGTKSHHATQPDEKYKVPSYRDLYIDLGLRTASEVRTNGIDIGSPIVYKPSAEII
;
A
#
# COMPACT_ATOMS: atom_id res chain seq x y z
N MET A 1 27.45 8.69 3.14
CA MET A 1 26.43 9.00 2.11
C MET A 1 25.70 7.76 1.63
N ILE A 2 26.37 6.73 1.18
CA ILE A 2 25.76 5.46 0.70
C ILE A 2 24.95 4.76 1.81
N GLU A 3 25.48 4.65 3.02
CA GLU A 3 24.77 4.06 4.17
C GLU A 3 23.45 4.76 4.48
N ARG A 4 23.47 6.09 4.48
CA ARG A 4 22.25 6.88 4.70
C ARG A 4 21.22 6.64 3.58
N LEU A 5 21.65 6.60 2.33
CA LEU A 5 20.75 6.33 1.19
C LEU A 5 20.12 4.94 1.32
N ARG A 6 20.93 3.94 1.68
CA ARG A 6 20.46 2.57 1.96
C ARG A 6 19.40 2.56 3.07
N ASP A 7 19.69 3.19 4.19
CA ASP A 7 18.83 3.19 5.36
C ASP A 7 17.51 3.95 5.09
N ASP A 8 17.56 5.09 4.40
CA ASP A 8 16.38 5.84 3.97
C ASP A 8 15.53 5.00 2.99
N THR A 9 16.16 4.28 2.06
CA THR A 9 15.46 3.38 1.12
C THR A 9 14.75 2.25 1.87
N LEU A 10 15.45 1.54 2.76
CA LEU A 10 14.87 0.45 3.56
C LEU A 10 13.73 0.94 4.46
N ASN A 11 13.84 2.13 5.02
CA ASN A 11 12.79 2.70 5.84
C ASN A 11 11.56 3.08 5.01
N LEU A 12 11.75 3.74 3.87
CA LEU A 12 10.66 4.12 2.96
C LEU A 12 9.92 2.88 2.41
N MET A 13 10.65 1.82 2.05
CA MET A 13 10.05 0.56 1.58
C MET A 13 9.13 -0.10 2.61
N LYS A 14 9.30 0.19 3.90
CA LYS A 14 8.48 -0.38 4.99
C LYS A 14 7.24 0.45 5.33
N ILE A 15 7.12 1.65 4.77
CA ILE A 15 6.02 2.56 5.09
C ILE A 15 4.90 2.36 4.07
N PRO A 16 3.66 2.02 4.48
CA PRO A 16 2.51 1.99 3.59
C PRO A 16 2.24 3.36 2.97
N GLY A 17 2.12 3.42 1.66
CA GLY A 17 1.89 4.67 0.91
C GLY A 17 1.11 4.43 -0.37
N LEU A 18 -0.09 3.82 -0.29
CA LEU A 18 -0.97 3.66 -1.45
C LEU A 18 -1.37 5.02 -2.00
N SER A 19 -1.52 5.15 -3.33
CA SER A 19 -2.02 6.38 -3.97
C SER A 19 -3.29 6.90 -3.29
N GLY A 20 -3.27 8.16 -2.85
CA GLY A 20 -4.32 8.80 -2.05
C GLY A 20 -4.23 8.53 -0.53
N HIS A 21 -3.24 7.77 -0.07
CA HIS A 21 -2.99 7.42 1.34
C HIS A 21 -1.50 7.53 1.68
N GLU A 22 -0.82 8.58 1.19
CA GLU A 22 0.62 8.79 1.31
C GLU A 22 1.01 9.48 2.63
N ASP A 23 0.09 9.76 3.53
CA ASP A 23 0.33 10.54 4.75
C ASP A 23 1.54 10.06 5.55
N ARG A 24 1.68 8.74 5.72
CA ARG A 24 2.80 8.17 6.49
C ARG A 24 4.14 8.37 5.81
N VAL A 25 4.21 8.25 4.49
CA VAL A 25 5.42 8.50 3.70
C VAL A 25 5.78 9.98 3.76
N ARG A 26 4.79 10.85 3.60
CA ARG A 26 4.94 12.31 3.71
C ARG A 26 5.46 12.73 5.08
N ASP A 27 4.91 12.16 6.15
CA ASP A 27 5.36 12.46 7.51
C ASP A 27 6.80 12.00 7.76
N TYR A 28 7.18 10.83 7.26
CA TYR A 28 8.56 10.37 7.32
C TYR A 28 9.51 11.35 6.61
N ILE A 29 9.19 11.74 5.38
CA ILE A 29 10.01 12.68 4.60
C ILE A 29 10.07 14.04 5.30
N LYS A 30 8.94 14.55 5.82
CA LYS A 30 8.86 15.78 6.59
C LYS A 30 9.84 15.79 7.76
N GLU A 31 9.84 14.74 8.56
CA GLU A 31 10.73 14.64 9.71
C GLU A 31 12.22 14.48 9.29
N ALA A 32 12.49 13.74 8.21
CA ALA A 32 13.85 13.63 7.66
C ALA A 32 14.39 14.96 7.16
N VAL A 33 13.54 15.77 6.51
CA VAL A 33 13.87 17.10 6.02
C VAL A 33 14.13 18.09 7.17
N LYS A 34 13.30 18.06 8.21
CA LYS A 34 13.50 18.90 9.40
C LYS A 34 14.83 18.61 10.11
N LYS A 35 15.23 17.33 10.19
CA LYS A 35 16.51 16.94 10.83
C LYS A 35 17.75 17.56 10.16
N ILE A 36 17.65 17.94 8.89
CA ILE A 36 18.72 18.64 8.16
C ILE A 36 18.53 20.15 8.13
N GLY A 37 17.63 20.70 8.96
CA GLY A 37 17.43 22.13 9.14
C GLY A 37 16.57 22.81 8.07
N LEU A 38 15.86 22.03 7.24
CA LEU A 38 14.98 22.55 6.20
C LEU A 38 13.52 22.56 6.66
N THR A 39 12.75 23.51 6.15
CA THR A 39 11.30 23.63 6.44
C THR A 39 10.50 23.27 5.22
N PRO A 40 9.81 22.11 5.20
CA PRO A 40 8.93 21.75 4.09
C PRO A 40 7.62 22.54 4.12
N THR A 41 7.06 22.81 2.96
CA THR A 41 5.72 23.35 2.76
C THR A 41 4.82 22.29 2.12
N PHE A 42 3.50 22.43 2.30
CA PHE A 42 2.50 21.50 1.80
C PHE A 42 1.44 22.24 1.02
N ASP A 43 0.97 21.66 -0.05
CA ASP A 43 -0.22 22.12 -0.75
C ASP A 43 -1.48 21.35 -0.33
N LYS A 44 -2.62 21.70 -0.93
CA LYS A 44 -3.91 21.07 -0.63
C LYS A 44 -4.02 19.61 -1.08
N LEU A 45 -3.17 19.17 -1.99
CA LEU A 45 -3.09 17.78 -2.47
C LEU A 45 -2.12 16.94 -1.63
N GLY A 46 -1.42 17.57 -0.68
CA GLY A 46 -0.44 16.90 0.17
C GLY A 46 0.96 16.80 -0.46
N ASN A 47 1.23 17.49 -1.57
CA ASN A 47 2.58 17.58 -2.10
C ASN A 47 3.51 18.27 -1.09
N LEU A 48 4.68 17.69 -0.87
CA LEU A 48 5.72 18.25 -0.02
C LEU A 48 6.75 18.97 -0.89
N THR A 49 6.99 20.23 -0.59
CA THR A 49 7.93 21.07 -1.33
C THR A 49 8.99 21.67 -0.41
N ILE A 50 10.24 21.68 -0.86
CA ILE A 50 11.36 22.35 -0.22
C ILE A 50 11.94 23.35 -1.21
N THR A 51 12.03 24.61 -0.80
CA THR A 51 12.60 25.67 -1.64
C THR A 51 13.94 26.13 -1.06
N PHE A 52 14.98 26.04 -1.86
CA PHE A 52 16.29 26.63 -1.54
C PHE A 52 16.36 28.05 -2.06
N PRO A 53 16.95 28.99 -1.29
CA PRO A 53 17.20 30.34 -1.79
C PRO A 53 18.19 30.27 -2.95
N GLY A 54 17.99 31.12 -3.94
CA GLY A 54 18.86 31.17 -5.12
C GLY A 54 18.37 32.21 -6.11
N THR A 55 19.21 32.46 -7.15
CA THR A 55 18.90 33.31 -8.29
C THR A 55 18.47 32.49 -9.50
N SER A 56 18.03 33.18 -10.56
CA SER A 56 17.70 32.53 -11.85
C SER A 56 18.96 31.91 -12.49
N PRO A 57 18.86 30.76 -13.19
CA PRO A 57 17.63 29.98 -13.45
C PRO A 57 17.19 29.17 -12.25
N ARG A 58 15.87 28.87 -12.15
CA ARG A 58 15.34 27.97 -11.18
C ARG A 58 15.23 26.54 -11.74
N VAL A 59 15.61 25.56 -10.94
CA VAL A 59 15.51 24.14 -11.28
C VAL A 59 14.55 23.48 -10.27
N MET A 60 13.62 22.67 -10.76
CA MET A 60 12.73 21.88 -9.95
C MET A 60 13.05 20.40 -10.12
N LEU A 61 13.31 19.71 -9.00
CA LEU A 61 13.38 18.25 -8.93
C LEU A 61 12.09 17.73 -8.32
N PHE A 62 11.50 16.72 -8.91
CA PHE A 62 10.25 16.13 -8.41
C PHE A 62 10.28 14.61 -8.50
N THR A 63 9.57 13.97 -7.59
CA THR A 63 9.33 12.53 -7.55
C THR A 63 7.99 12.28 -6.90
N HIS A 64 7.42 11.07 -7.10
CA HIS A 64 6.20 10.67 -6.43
C HIS A 64 6.50 9.95 -5.10
N MET A 65 5.53 9.94 -4.18
CA MET A 65 5.61 9.28 -2.87
C MET A 65 4.78 8.00 -2.81
N ASP A 66 3.82 7.84 -3.72
CA ASP A 66 2.89 6.73 -3.70
C ASP A 66 3.50 5.44 -4.23
N GLN A 67 2.90 4.35 -3.81
CA GLN A 67 3.14 3.01 -4.33
C GLN A 67 1.83 2.40 -4.86
N LEU A 68 1.96 1.46 -5.77
CA LEU A 68 0.84 0.65 -6.22
C LEU A 68 0.33 -0.26 -5.10
N GLY A 69 -0.93 -0.66 -5.19
CA GLY A 69 -1.52 -1.59 -4.25
C GLY A 69 -2.99 -1.86 -4.57
N LEU A 70 -3.80 -2.07 -3.56
CA LEU A 70 -5.19 -2.45 -3.69
C LEU A 70 -6.05 -1.60 -2.74
N VAL A 71 -7.36 -1.60 -2.96
CA VAL A 71 -8.34 -0.95 -2.09
C VAL A 71 -9.52 -1.90 -1.85
N VAL A 72 -10.09 -1.91 -0.65
CA VAL A 72 -11.28 -2.72 -0.34
C VAL A 72 -12.46 -2.22 -1.16
N ARG A 73 -13.02 -3.09 -2.00
CA ARG A 73 -14.19 -2.82 -2.85
C ARG A 73 -15.49 -3.34 -2.23
N LYS A 74 -15.45 -4.49 -1.55
CA LYS A 74 -16.59 -5.12 -0.90
C LYS A 74 -16.13 -5.93 0.31
N ILE A 75 -16.96 -6.00 1.33
CA ILE A 75 -16.82 -6.92 2.47
C ILE A 75 -17.94 -7.94 2.33
N GLU A 76 -17.59 -9.22 2.20
CA GLU A 76 -18.54 -10.32 2.11
C GLU A 76 -19.07 -10.69 3.51
N ASP A 77 -20.24 -11.31 3.60
CA ASP A 77 -20.88 -11.65 4.88
C ASP A 77 -20.04 -12.61 5.74
N ASP A 78 -19.26 -13.48 5.09
CA ASP A 78 -18.31 -14.43 5.70
C ASP A 78 -16.95 -13.82 6.06
N GLY A 79 -16.78 -12.50 5.93
CA GLY A 79 -15.59 -11.76 6.34
C GLY A 79 -14.49 -11.67 5.28
N TYR A 80 -14.62 -12.30 4.12
CA TYR A 80 -13.69 -12.10 3.01
C TYR A 80 -13.83 -10.71 2.39
N LEU A 81 -12.71 -10.19 1.88
CA LEU A 81 -12.71 -8.90 1.19
C LEU A 81 -12.56 -9.10 -0.31
N ARG A 82 -13.34 -8.33 -1.08
CA ARG A 82 -13.06 -8.10 -2.50
C ARG A 82 -12.34 -6.77 -2.64
N PHE A 83 -11.44 -6.69 -3.61
CA PHE A 83 -10.58 -5.54 -3.78
C PHE A 83 -10.59 -5.00 -5.20
N GLU A 84 -10.13 -3.77 -5.36
CA GLU A 84 -9.82 -3.16 -6.65
C GLU A 84 -8.32 -2.82 -6.67
N ARG A 85 -7.73 -2.79 -7.86
CA ARG A 85 -6.32 -2.47 -8.06
C ARG A 85 -6.14 -0.95 -8.13
N VAL A 86 -5.10 -0.46 -7.49
CA VAL A 86 -4.65 0.92 -7.58
C VAL A 86 -3.26 0.93 -8.21
N GLY A 87 -3.18 1.48 -9.43
CA GLY A 87 -1.98 1.41 -10.26
C GLY A 87 -1.87 0.12 -11.07
N GLY A 88 -0.73 -0.07 -11.71
CA GLY A 88 -0.46 -1.17 -12.65
C GLY A 88 -0.08 -2.49 -11.95
N VAL A 89 -0.98 -3.08 -11.19
CA VAL A 89 -0.76 -4.36 -10.48
C VAL A 89 -1.03 -5.53 -11.41
N PRO A 90 -0.03 -6.36 -11.77
CA PRO A 90 -0.23 -7.54 -12.60
C PRO A 90 -0.99 -8.64 -11.85
N GLU A 91 -1.99 -9.25 -12.47
CA GLU A 91 -2.78 -10.33 -11.84
C GLU A 91 -1.96 -11.55 -11.47
N LYS A 92 -0.92 -11.84 -12.25
CA LYS A 92 -0.02 -13.00 -12.05
C LYS A 92 0.68 -13.02 -10.70
N ILE A 93 0.89 -11.86 -10.08
CA ILE A 93 1.62 -11.76 -8.81
C ILE A 93 0.70 -11.65 -7.59
N LEU A 94 -0.62 -11.60 -7.78
CA LEU A 94 -1.57 -11.38 -6.67
C LEU A 94 -1.76 -12.63 -5.80
N LEU A 95 -1.82 -13.80 -6.44
CA LEU A 95 -2.17 -15.03 -5.75
C LEU A 95 -1.12 -15.42 -4.71
N GLY A 96 -1.55 -15.67 -3.49
CA GLY A 96 -0.70 -16.09 -2.38
C GLY A 96 0.10 -14.94 -1.74
N GLN A 97 -0.13 -13.68 -2.17
CA GLN A 97 0.57 -12.55 -1.58
C GLN A 97 0.10 -12.26 -0.15
N ASN A 98 1.08 -12.04 0.72
CA ASN A 98 0.84 -11.46 2.03
C ASN A 98 0.62 -9.95 1.90
N ILE A 99 -0.47 -9.47 2.50
CA ILE A 99 -0.85 -8.06 2.46
C ILE A 99 -1.12 -7.51 3.87
N SER A 100 -1.14 -6.19 3.96
CA SER A 100 -1.66 -5.45 5.11
C SER A 100 -2.84 -4.59 4.67
N VAL A 101 -3.98 -4.75 5.33
CA VAL A 101 -5.11 -3.82 5.20
C VAL A 101 -5.00 -2.76 6.29
N ILE A 102 -5.07 -1.50 5.90
CA ILE A 102 -4.93 -0.38 6.82
C ILE A 102 -6.31 0.07 7.30
N ALA A 103 -6.57 -0.10 8.57
CA ALA A 103 -7.81 0.33 9.21
C ALA A 103 -7.85 1.85 9.40
N LYS A 104 -9.04 2.42 9.59
CA LYS A 104 -9.27 3.87 9.83
C LYS A 104 -8.47 4.45 11.00
N ASN A 105 -8.21 3.64 12.02
CA ASN A 105 -7.38 4.03 13.18
C ASN A 105 -5.87 3.86 12.95
N GLY A 106 -5.47 3.52 11.74
CA GLY A 106 -4.07 3.28 11.38
C GLY A 106 -3.51 1.90 11.74
N LYS A 107 -4.31 1.02 12.38
CA LYS A 107 -3.91 -0.37 12.65
C LYS A 107 -3.78 -1.14 11.32
N GLU A 108 -2.79 -2.00 11.25
CA GLU A 108 -2.56 -2.89 10.12
C GLU A 108 -3.04 -4.31 10.46
N LEU A 109 -3.90 -4.85 9.60
CA LEU A 109 -4.33 -6.24 9.70
C LEU A 109 -3.68 -7.03 8.57
N SER A 110 -2.92 -8.06 8.94
CA SER A 110 -2.30 -8.97 7.96
C SER A 110 -3.35 -9.89 7.35
N GLY A 111 -3.22 -10.14 6.06
CA GLY A 111 -4.06 -11.07 5.32
C GLY A 111 -3.32 -11.70 4.15
N ILE A 112 -4.01 -12.59 3.47
CA ILE A 112 -3.50 -13.29 2.30
C ILE A 112 -4.49 -13.19 1.14
N ILE A 113 -3.99 -13.06 -0.08
CA ILE A 113 -4.82 -13.12 -1.28
C ILE A 113 -5.03 -14.58 -1.69
N GLY A 114 -6.28 -15.01 -1.64
CA GLY A 114 -6.71 -16.36 -1.96
C GLY A 114 -7.54 -16.49 -3.23
N THR A 115 -7.71 -17.71 -3.66
CA THR A 115 -8.59 -18.13 -4.77
C THR A 115 -9.29 -19.43 -4.43
N LYS A 116 -10.13 -19.93 -5.34
CA LYS A 116 -10.69 -21.30 -5.22
C LYS A 116 -9.58 -22.32 -4.96
N SER A 117 -9.89 -23.35 -4.16
CA SER A 117 -8.96 -24.45 -3.94
C SER A 117 -8.69 -25.19 -5.27
N HIS A 118 -7.52 -25.80 -5.38
CA HIS A 118 -7.13 -26.58 -6.57
C HIS A 118 -8.15 -27.69 -6.91
N HIS A 119 -8.75 -28.32 -5.88
CA HIS A 119 -9.76 -29.36 -6.06
C HIS A 119 -11.12 -28.85 -6.54
N ALA A 120 -11.44 -27.58 -6.25
CA ALA A 120 -12.68 -26.93 -6.71
C ALA A 120 -12.51 -26.20 -8.06
N THR A 121 -11.29 -26.21 -8.62
CA THR A 121 -10.97 -25.55 -9.89
C THR A 121 -11.19 -26.52 -11.05
N GLN A 122 -11.89 -26.09 -12.10
CA GLN A 122 -12.12 -26.89 -13.29
C GLN A 122 -10.79 -27.18 -14.03
N PRO A 123 -10.68 -28.32 -14.75
CA PRO A 123 -9.43 -28.70 -15.42
C PRO A 123 -8.89 -27.63 -16.39
N ASP A 124 -9.78 -26.93 -17.07
CA ASP A 124 -9.42 -25.88 -18.04
C ASP A 124 -9.03 -24.53 -17.39
N GLU A 125 -9.36 -24.33 -16.12
CA GLU A 125 -9.00 -23.15 -15.33
C GLU A 125 -7.64 -23.31 -14.60
N LYS A 126 -7.21 -24.55 -14.33
CA LYS A 126 -6.05 -24.83 -13.44
C LYS A 126 -4.74 -24.15 -13.83
N TYR A 127 -4.55 -23.89 -15.12
CA TYR A 127 -3.32 -23.29 -15.67
C TYR A 127 -3.53 -21.86 -16.18
N LYS A 128 -4.71 -21.28 -15.94
CA LYS A 128 -5.01 -19.89 -16.30
C LYS A 128 -4.73 -18.98 -15.10
N VAL A 129 -4.29 -17.76 -15.40
CA VAL A 129 -4.21 -16.70 -14.40
C VAL A 129 -5.63 -16.28 -14.04
N PRO A 130 -6.06 -16.42 -12.79
CA PRO A 130 -7.40 -15.98 -12.39
C PRO A 130 -7.52 -14.46 -12.49
N SER A 131 -8.69 -13.98 -12.88
CA SER A 131 -9.01 -12.55 -12.79
C SER A 131 -8.93 -12.08 -11.33
N TYR A 132 -8.39 -10.89 -11.08
CA TYR A 132 -8.37 -10.32 -9.73
C TYR A 132 -9.78 -10.20 -9.13
N ARG A 133 -10.82 -10.15 -9.96
CA ARG A 133 -12.23 -10.10 -9.52
C ARG A 133 -12.70 -11.41 -8.87
N ASP A 134 -12.05 -12.52 -9.19
CA ASP A 134 -12.34 -13.85 -8.63
C ASP A 134 -11.52 -14.13 -7.37
N LEU A 135 -10.51 -13.29 -7.10
CA LEU A 135 -9.69 -13.38 -5.91
C LEU A 135 -10.39 -12.74 -4.70
N TYR A 136 -9.97 -13.15 -3.52
CA TYR A 136 -10.43 -12.58 -2.25
C TYR A 136 -9.25 -12.39 -1.30
N ILE A 137 -9.44 -11.58 -0.28
CA ILE A 137 -8.49 -11.44 0.82
C ILE A 137 -9.10 -12.08 2.06
N ASP A 138 -8.32 -12.95 2.68
CA ASP A 138 -8.61 -13.57 3.97
C ASP A 138 -7.79 -12.90 5.07
N LEU A 139 -8.49 -12.34 6.06
CA LEU A 139 -7.90 -11.73 7.26
C LEU A 139 -7.99 -12.64 8.49
N GLY A 140 -8.52 -13.86 8.35
CA GLY A 140 -8.84 -14.75 9.46
C GLY A 140 -10.07 -14.30 10.27
N LEU A 141 -10.86 -13.36 9.77
CA LEU A 141 -12.12 -12.90 10.35
C LEU A 141 -13.29 -13.65 9.71
N ARG A 142 -14.37 -13.86 10.47
CA ARG A 142 -15.45 -14.77 10.05
C ARG A 142 -16.73 -14.07 9.64
N THR A 143 -16.84 -12.77 9.85
CA THR A 143 -18.04 -12.01 9.54
C THR A 143 -17.71 -10.59 9.08
N ALA A 144 -18.60 -10.00 8.27
CA ALA A 144 -18.50 -8.59 7.90
C ALA A 144 -18.50 -7.65 9.12
N SER A 145 -19.21 -8.03 10.19
CA SER A 145 -19.25 -7.28 11.44
C SER A 145 -17.88 -7.23 12.12
N GLU A 146 -17.19 -8.37 12.21
CA GLU A 146 -15.83 -8.43 12.76
C GLU A 146 -14.85 -7.58 11.95
N VAL A 147 -14.94 -7.61 10.62
CA VAL A 147 -14.13 -6.77 9.74
C VAL A 147 -14.34 -5.28 10.05
N ARG A 148 -15.60 -4.84 10.10
CA ARG A 148 -15.92 -3.44 10.39
C ARG A 148 -15.54 -3.00 11.81
N THR A 149 -15.71 -3.87 12.81
CA THR A 149 -15.28 -3.62 14.19
C THR A 149 -13.77 -3.43 14.30
N ASN A 150 -12.99 -4.08 13.43
CA ASN A 150 -11.55 -3.85 13.31
C ASN A 150 -11.19 -2.56 12.54
N GLY A 151 -12.17 -1.75 12.15
CA GLY A 151 -11.96 -0.45 11.50
C GLY A 151 -11.72 -0.51 10.00
N ILE A 152 -11.97 -1.67 9.37
CA ILE A 152 -11.88 -1.85 7.92
C ILE A 152 -13.22 -1.56 7.27
N ASP A 153 -13.22 -0.80 6.19
CA ASP A 153 -14.41 -0.48 5.42
C ASP A 153 -14.09 -0.42 3.92
N ILE A 154 -15.11 -0.22 3.09
CA ILE A 154 -14.92 0.05 1.68
C ILE A 154 -14.02 1.29 1.53
N GLY A 155 -13.03 1.23 0.64
CA GLY A 155 -12.02 2.26 0.48
C GLY A 155 -10.79 2.11 1.40
N SER A 156 -10.78 1.16 2.34
CA SER A 156 -9.58 0.90 3.14
C SER A 156 -8.39 0.49 2.25
N PRO A 157 -7.23 1.14 2.40
CA PRO A 157 -6.06 0.83 1.59
C PRO A 157 -5.45 -0.53 1.96
N ILE A 158 -4.94 -1.21 0.94
CA ILE A 158 -4.28 -2.49 1.06
C ILE A 158 -2.93 -2.40 0.37
N VAL A 159 -1.88 -2.74 1.09
CA VAL A 159 -0.51 -2.76 0.57
C VAL A 159 0.08 -4.17 0.69
N TYR A 160 1.05 -4.48 -0.15
CA TYR A 160 1.86 -5.68 0.05
C TYR A 160 2.58 -5.58 1.38
N LYS A 161 2.65 -6.70 2.11
CA LYS A 161 3.42 -6.72 3.37
C LYS A 161 4.88 -6.44 3.04
N PRO A 162 5.45 -5.32 3.52
CA PRO A 162 6.79 -4.96 3.12
C PRO A 162 7.81 -5.93 3.70
N SER A 163 8.73 -6.38 2.86
CA SER A 163 9.95 -7.05 3.29
C SER A 163 11.13 -6.34 2.62
N ALA A 164 12.12 -5.97 3.40
CA ALA A 164 13.34 -5.36 2.90
C ALA A 164 14.51 -5.87 3.73
N GLU A 165 15.45 -6.52 3.07
CA GLU A 165 16.68 -7.04 3.67
C GLU A 165 17.87 -6.70 2.77
N ILE A 166 19.03 -6.62 3.40
CA ILE A 166 20.31 -6.47 2.68
C ILE A 166 20.81 -7.87 2.40
N ILE A 167 21.07 -8.16 1.13
CA ILE A 167 21.66 -9.41 0.67
C ILE A 167 23.17 -9.23 0.55
#